data_0be93c37a3605610edb39c22bf9bc8df
#
_entry.id   0be93c37a3605610edb39c22bf9bc8df
#
_cell.length_a   1.000
_cell.length_b   1.000
_cell.length_c   1.000
_cell.angle_alpha   90.00
_cell.angle_beta   90.00
_cell.angle_gamma   90.00
#
_symmetry.space_group_name_H-M   'P 1'
#
loop_
_entity.id
_entity.type
_entity.pdbx_description
1 polymer ?
#
loop_
_entity_poly.entity_id
_entity_poly.type
_entity_poly.pdbx_seq_one_letter_code
_entity_poly.pdbx_strand_id
1 'polypeptide(L)'
;PFPLAGINIPAKVVSGDFYNFNDLGDGKYGFGVADVSGKGIKSSLLMSKASSLYSCLSKTNFSPASLLIQLNNEICETISRGMFVTMLIGIYDSNSNELLLANAGHEPPIIMDQNDNFSNFEEAGPPLGILKKTEYKEYKIKFDKSSMYIFTDGITEIKNPEGEELGS
;
A
#
# COMPACT_ATOMS: atom_id res chain seq x y z
N PRO A 1 -15.72 -5.01 -15.38
CA PRO A 1 -14.38 -4.54 -14.98
C PRO A 1 -14.46 -3.90 -13.59
N PHE A 2 -13.50 -4.23 -12.74
CA PHE A 2 -13.39 -3.59 -11.42
C PHE A 2 -12.94 -2.13 -11.63
N PRO A 3 -13.72 -1.13 -11.20
CA PRO A 3 -13.37 0.26 -11.40
C PRO A 3 -12.27 0.67 -10.41
N LEU A 4 -11.06 0.88 -10.92
CA LEU A 4 -9.92 1.36 -10.16
C LEU A 4 -9.32 2.58 -10.87
N ALA A 5 -8.97 3.60 -10.10
CA ALA A 5 -8.22 4.75 -10.57
C ALA A 5 -7.07 5.04 -9.60
N GLY A 6 -5.94 5.44 -10.12
CA GLY A 6 -4.78 5.83 -9.34
C GLY A 6 -4.03 6.97 -10.01
N ILE A 7 -3.46 7.84 -9.19
CA ILE A 7 -2.61 8.95 -9.64
C ILE A 7 -1.41 9.06 -8.72
N ASN A 8 -0.23 9.29 -9.28
CA ASN A 8 0.97 9.63 -8.54
C ASN A 8 1.54 10.94 -9.10
N ILE A 9 1.66 11.95 -8.25
CA ILE A 9 2.19 13.27 -8.60
C ILE A 9 3.47 13.48 -7.80
N PRO A 10 4.65 13.31 -8.41
CA PRO A 10 5.92 13.48 -7.71
C PRO A 10 6.09 14.91 -7.21
N ALA A 11 6.46 15.09 -5.94
CA ALA A 11 6.81 16.40 -5.37
C ALA A 11 8.13 16.95 -5.94
N LYS A 12 8.99 16.08 -6.49
CA LYS A 12 10.26 16.41 -7.16
C LYS A 12 10.35 15.64 -8.49
N VAL A 13 11.56 15.49 -9.01
CA VAL A 13 11.81 14.79 -10.28
C VAL A 13 11.41 13.30 -10.22
N VAL A 14 11.51 12.67 -9.03
CA VAL A 14 11.18 11.25 -8.84
C VAL A 14 10.40 11.10 -7.55
N SER A 15 9.35 10.26 -7.57
CA SER A 15 8.56 9.89 -6.39
C SER A 15 9.26 8.82 -5.55
N GLY A 16 8.99 8.83 -4.23
CA GLY A 16 9.21 7.70 -3.32
C GLY A 16 8.05 6.72 -3.36
N ASP A 17 6.88 7.19 -3.75
CA ASP A 17 5.63 6.44 -3.74
C ASP A 17 5.45 5.62 -5.02
N PHE A 18 4.76 4.51 -4.89
CA PHE A 18 4.23 3.78 -6.04
C PHE A 18 2.89 3.13 -5.71
N TYR A 19 2.11 2.88 -6.75
CA TYR A 19 1.00 1.93 -6.69
C TYR A 19 1.10 0.94 -7.84
N ASN A 20 0.50 -0.22 -7.64
CA ASN A 20 0.42 -1.26 -8.67
C ASN A 20 -0.93 -1.96 -8.58
N PHE A 21 -1.39 -2.46 -9.71
CA PHE A 21 -2.64 -3.19 -9.84
C PHE A 21 -2.43 -4.39 -10.77
N ASN A 22 -2.98 -5.54 -10.38
CA ASN A 22 -2.86 -6.78 -11.13
C ASN A 22 -4.24 -7.46 -11.25
N ASP A 23 -4.61 -7.83 -12.46
CA ASP A 23 -5.65 -8.83 -12.68
C ASP A 23 -5.04 -10.21 -12.38
N LEU A 24 -5.56 -10.89 -11.38
CA LEU A 24 -5.08 -12.20 -10.94
C LEU A 24 -5.85 -13.35 -11.57
N GLY A 25 -6.83 -13.05 -12.44
CA GLY A 25 -7.74 -14.01 -13.01
C GLY A 25 -8.88 -14.43 -12.07
N ASP A 26 -9.83 -15.19 -12.59
CA ASP A 26 -10.98 -15.73 -11.85
C ASP A 26 -11.74 -14.70 -10.99
N GLY A 27 -11.80 -13.44 -11.46
CA GLY A 27 -12.49 -12.35 -10.78
C GLY A 27 -11.75 -11.79 -9.56
N LYS A 28 -10.46 -12.09 -9.42
CA LYS A 28 -9.60 -11.57 -8.36
C LYS A 28 -8.70 -10.46 -8.86
N TYR A 29 -8.58 -9.42 -8.06
CA TYR A 29 -7.82 -8.21 -8.36
C TYR A 29 -6.89 -7.86 -7.20
N GLY A 30 -5.59 -7.85 -7.48
CA GLY A 30 -4.56 -7.46 -6.51
C GLY A 30 -4.16 -6.01 -6.68
N PHE A 31 -3.91 -5.32 -5.59
CA PHE A 31 -3.35 -3.97 -5.60
C PHE A 31 -2.36 -3.78 -4.44
N GLY A 32 -1.46 -2.83 -4.63
CA GLY A 32 -0.52 -2.41 -3.61
C GLY A 32 -0.22 -0.92 -3.73
N VAL A 33 -0.16 -0.24 -2.59
CA VAL A 33 0.28 1.16 -2.48
C VAL A 33 1.39 1.21 -1.46
N ALA A 34 2.44 1.96 -1.74
CA ALA A 34 3.60 2.06 -0.88
C ALA A 34 4.24 3.44 -0.93
N ASP A 35 4.83 3.83 0.19
CA ASP A 35 5.67 5.01 0.33
C ASP A 35 7.01 4.63 0.94
N VAL A 36 8.09 5.18 0.39
CA VAL A 36 9.46 4.96 0.82
C VAL A 36 9.97 6.15 1.61
N SER A 37 10.38 5.88 2.84
CA SER A 37 10.96 6.90 3.73
C SER A 37 12.09 7.69 3.10
N GLY A 38 12.10 9.00 3.34
CA GLY A 38 13.14 9.91 2.86
C GLY A 38 12.86 10.48 1.47
N LYS A 39 13.80 11.24 0.93
CA LYS A 39 13.62 11.97 -0.35
C LYS A 39 14.87 11.82 -1.23
N GLY A 40 14.69 11.83 -2.55
CA GLY A 40 15.77 11.82 -3.55
C GLY A 40 16.17 10.43 -4.03
N ILE A 41 17.37 10.32 -4.59
CA ILE A 41 17.81 9.14 -5.37
C ILE A 41 17.77 7.84 -4.56
N LYS A 42 18.14 7.87 -3.28
CA LYS A 42 18.12 6.64 -2.45
C LYS A 42 16.72 6.09 -2.26
N SER A 43 15.75 6.95 -1.99
CA SER A 43 14.33 6.57 -1.86
C SER A 43 13.80 6.02 -3.18
N SER A 44 14.10 6.67 -4.30
CA SER A 44 13.66 6.22 -5.62
C SER A 44 14.26 4.88 -6.04
N LEU A 45 15.50 4.58 -5.66
CA LEU A 45 16.10 3.26 -5.91
C LEU A 45 15.42 2.18 -5.06
N LEU A 46 15.14 2.46 -3.78
CA LEU A 46 14.43 1.53 -2.92
C LEU A 46 12.98 1.34 -3.40
N MET A 47 12.30 2.42 -3.82
CA MET A 47 10.97 2.37 -4.44
C MET A 47 10.97 1.46 -5.67
N SER A 48 11.91 1.64 -6.58
CA SER A 48 12.03 0.81 -7.79
C SER A 48 12.24 -0.66 -7.45
N LYS A 49 13.06 -0.98 -6.44
CA LYS A 49 13.25 -2.34 -5.94
C LYS A 49 11.95 -2.89 -5.37
N ALA A 50 11.29 -2.18 -4.46
CA ALA A 50 10.06 -2.62 -3.81
C ALA A 50 8.94 -2.86 -4.83
N SER A 51 8.76 -1.94 -5.79
CA SER A 51 7.79 -2.06 -6.88
C SER A 51 8.07 -3.27 -7.77
N SER A 52 9.34 -3.51 -8.13
CA SER A 52 9.74 -4.66 -8.95
C SER A 52 9.52 -5.99 -8.23
N LEU A 53 9.87 -6.06 -6.95
CA LEU A 53 9.63 -7.24 -6.11
C LEU A 53 8.12 -7.52 -5.98
N TYR A 54 7.32 -6.51 -5.67
CA TYR A 54 5.86 -6.65 -5.59
C TYR A 54 5.29 -7.15 -6.93
N SER A 55 5.67 -6.55 -8.04
CA SER A 55 5.19 -6.95 -9.38
C SER A 55 5.57 -8.40 -9.75
N CYS A 56 6.68 -8.90 -9.22
CA CYS A 56 7.09 -10.28 -9.44
C CYS A 56 6.32 -11.25 -8.53
N LEU A 57 6.29 -10.98 -7.23
CA LEU A 57 5.74 -11.88 -6.22
C LEU A 57 4.21 -11.96 -6.26
N SER A 58 3.53 -10.86 -6.56
CA SER A 58 2.07 -10.78 -6.62
C SER A 58 1.43 -11.62 -7.73
N LYS A 59 2.21 -12.09 -8.70
CA LYS A 59 1.73 -12.98 -9.78
C LYS A 59 1.46 -14.41 -9.31
N THR A 60 2.10 -14.85 -8.25
CA THR A 60 2.07 -16.24 -7.77
C THR A 60 1.62 -16.38 -6.32
N ASN A 61 1.52 -15.27 -5.60
CA ASN A 61 1.11 -15.26 -4.19
C ASN A 61 -0.19 -14.46 -4.04
N PHE A 62 -1.24 -15.13 -3.58
CA PHE A 62 -2.59 -14.59 -3.42
C PHE A 62 -2.96 -14.31 -1.95
N SER A 63 -1.97 -14.12 -1.07
CA SER A 63 -2.15 -13.69 0.31
C SER A 63 -1.41 -12.36 0.54
N PRO A 64 -2.12 -11.25 0.84
CA PRO A 64 -1.51 -9.97 1.17
C PRO A 64 -0.47 -10.06 2.30
N ALA A 65 -0.76 -10.80 3.36
CA ALA A 65 0.18 -10.97 4.48
C ALA A 65 1.44 -11.73 4.06
N SER A 66 1.29 -12.81 3.30
CA SER A 66 2.43 -13.57 2.78
C SER A 66 3.31 -12.73 1.84
N LEU A 67 2.70 -11.88 1.01
CA LEU A 67 3.42 -10.94 0.16
C LEU A 67 4.24 -9.94 0.98
N LEU A 68 3.66 -9.34 2.02
CA LEU A 68 4.38 -8.44 2.92
C LEU A 68 5.56 -9.13 3.63
N ILE A 69 5.39 -10.37 4.08
CA ILE A 69 6.45 -11.16 4.70
C ILE A 69 7.63 -11.37 3.73
N GLN A 70 7.33 -11.78 2.49
CA GLN A 70 8.35 -12.00 1.48
C GLN A 70 9.06 -10.70 1.09
N LEU A 71 8.30 -9.64 0.84
CA LEU A 71 8.84 -8.29 0.55
C LEU A 71 9.74 -7.80 1.68
N ASN A 72 9.29 -7.93 2.93
CA ASN A 72 10.06 -7.50 4.09
C ASN A 72 11.41 -8.24 4.18
N ASN A 73 11.41 -9.55 3.98
CA ASN A 73 12.63 -10.34 4.02
C ASN A 73 13.63 -9.87 2.96
N GLU A 74 13.19 -9.69 1.71
CA GLU A 74 14.03 -9.23 0.60
C GLU A 74 14.52 -7.79 0.76
N ILE A 75 13.68 -6.91 1.32
CA ILE A 75 14.04 -5.52 1.59
C ILE A 75 15.05 -5.46 2.73
N CYS A 76 14.85 -6.18 3.82
CA CYS A 76 15.75 -6.22 4.98
C CYS A 76 17.18 -6.69 4.65
N GLU A 77 17.37 -7.47 3.57
CA GLU A 77 18.71 -7.92 3.15
C GLU A 77 19.58 -6.80 2.58
N THR A 78 18.97 -5.78 2.01
CA THR A 78 19.69 -4.78 1.19
C THR A 78 19.39 -3.33 1.56
N ILE A 79 18.48 -3.09 2.50
CA ILE A 79 18.07 -1.74 2.86
C ILE A 79 19.20 -0.98 3.59
N SER A 80 19.35 0.30 3.28
CA SER A 80 20.25 1.18 4.01
C SER A 80 19.70 1.52 5.40
N ARG A 81 20.58 1.68 6.38
CA ARG A 81 20.18 2.06 7.75
C ARG A 81 19.27 3.29 7.76
N GLY A 82 18.17 3.21 8.51
CA GLY A 82 17.23 4.30 8.71
C GLY A 82 16.23 4.50 7.58
N MET A 83 16.23 3.64 6.56
CA MET A 83 15.20 3.63 5.53
C MET A 83 14.18 2.53 5.81
N PHE A 84 12.96 2.73 5.36
CA PHE A 84 11.86 1.77 5.43
C PHE A 84 10.85 2.02 4.30
N VAL A 85 9.92 1.10 4.13
CA VAL A 85 8.83 1.23 3.18
C VAL A 85 7.52 0.95 3.92
N THR A 86 6.58 1.90 3.89
CA THR A 86 5.21 1.61 4.28
C THR A 86 4.48 0.98 3.10
N MET A 87 3.63 0.00 3.35
CA MET A 87 2.91 -0.66 2.25
C MET A 87 1.57 -1.25 2.70
N LEU A 88 0.53 -0.95 1.93
CA LEU A 88 -0.77 -1.61 1.99
C LEU A 88 -0.93 -2.53 0.78
N ILE A 89 -1.32 -3.77 1.01
CA ILE A 89 -1.64 -4.74 -0.05
C ILE A 89 -3.07 -5.22 0.14
N GLY A 90 -3.83 -5.29 -0.95
CA GLY A 90 -5.16 -5.86 -0.96
C GLY A 90 -5.40 -6.81 -2.13
N ILE A 91 -6.29 -7.77 -1.91
CA ILE A 91 -6.84 -8.66 -2.94
C ILE A 91 -8.36 -8.66 -2.81
N TYR A 92 -9.02 -8.18 -3.85
CA TYR A 92 -10.47 -8.19 -3.96
C TYR A 92 -10.93 -9.38 -4.80
N ASP A 93 -11.89 -10.13 -4.30
CA ASP A 93 -12.58 -11.20 -5.01
C ASP A 93 -14.00 -10.75 -5.36
N SER A 94 -14.24 -10.51 -6.66
CA SER A 94 -15.53 -10.04 -7.17
C SER A 94 -16.63 -11.13 -7.12
N ASN A 95 -16.27 -12.40 -6.99
CA ASN A 95 -17.25 -13.49 -6.91
C ASN A 95 -17.88 -13.57 -5.50
N SER A 96 -17.10 -13.27 -4.48
CA SER A 96 -17.54 -13.29 -3.08
C SER A 96 -17.82 -11.90 -2.51
N ASN A 97 -17.43 -10.82 -3.21
CA ASN A 97 -17.37 -9.45 -2.71
C ASN A 97 -16.58 -9.36 -1.38
N GLU A 98 -15.46 -10.05 -1.32
CA GLU A 98 -14.57 -10.04 -0.18
C GLU A 98 -13.25 -9.35 -0.53
N LEU A 99 -12.74 -8.58 0.41
CA LEU A 99 -11.46 -7.90 0.32
C LEU A 99 -10.54 -8.44 1.42
N LEU A 100 -9.39 -8.97 1.03
CA LEU A 100 -8.29 -9.30 1.93
C LEU A 100 -7.33 -8.12 1.97
N LEU A 101 -6.97 -7.65 3.16
CA LEU A 101 -6.02 -6.55 3.38
C LEU A 101 -4.91 -6.95 4.33
N ALA A 102 -3.71 -6.47 4.07
CA ALA A 102 -2.60 -6.46 5.03
C ALA A 102 -1.85 -5.13 4.93
N ASN A 103 -1.46 -4.58 6.07
CA ASN A 103 -0.85 -3.27 6.18
C ASN A 103 0.49 -3.35 6.93
N ALA A 104 1.53 -2.82 6.31
CA ALA A 104 2.88 -2.67 6.86
C ALA A 104 3.18 -1.19 7.13
N GLY A 105 2.46 -0.60 8.10
CA GLY A 105 2.68 0.78 8.55
C GLY A 105 2.31 1.87 7.55
N HIS A 106 1.50 1.56 6.55
CA HIS A 106 0.97 2.55 5.62
C HIS A 106 -0.24 3.28 6.23
N GLU A 107 -0.53 4.49 5.72
CA GLU A 107 -1.71 5.25 6.11
C GLU A 107 -2.98 4.39 6.01
N PRO A 108 -3.87 4.45 7.02
CA PRO A 108 -5.10 3.67 7.02
C PRO A 108 -5.99 4.04 5.83
N PRO A 109 -6.45 3.06 5.03
CA PRO A 109 -7.40 3.34 3.97
C PRO A 109 -8.76 3.76 4.54
N ILE A 110 -9.43 4.67 3.86
CA ILE A 110 -10.80 5.07 4.16
C ILE A 110 -11.74 4.20 3.33
N ILE A 111 -12.69 3.56 3.98
CA ILE A 111 -13.73 2.75 3.32
C ILE A 111 -15.06 3.46 3.47
N MET A 112 -15.75 3.67 2.35
CA MET A 112 -17.09 4.25 2.28
C MET A 112 -18.07 3.17 1.85
N ASP A 113 -19.12 2.94 2.64
CA ASP A 113 -20.17 1.99 2.32
C ASP A 113 -21.24 2.59 1.38
N GLN A 114 -22.24 1.79 1.01
CA GLN A 114 -23.34 2.22 0.12
C GLN A 114 -24.29 3.28 0.74
N ASN A 115 -24.14 3.58 2.02
CA ASN A 115 -24.95 4.59 2.74
C ASN A 115 -24.12 5.83 3.08
N ASP A 116 -22.96 5.99 2.43
CA ASP A 116 -22.00 7.07 2.63
C ASP A 116 -21.43 7.12 4.07
N ASN A 117 -21.43 6.00 4.80
CA ASN A 117 -20.73 5.92 6.07
C ASN A 117 -19.25 5.61 5.82
N PHE A 118 -18.39 6.36 6.50
CA PHE A 118 -16.95 6.19 6.44
C PHE A 118 -16.44 5.35 7.61
N SER A 119 -15.48 4.47 7.33
CA SER A 119 -14.73 3.72 8.33
C SER A 119 -13.26 3.65 7.93
N ASN A 120 -12.38 3.63 8.92
CA ASN A 120 -10.94 3.45 8.72
C ASN A 120 -10.55 2.02 9.03
N PHE A 121 -9.54 1.53 8.33
CA PHE A 121 -8.89 0.27 8.63
C PHE A 121 -7.56 0.57 9.31
N GLU A 122 -7.53 0.55 10.65
CA GLU A 122 -6.38 0.99 11.47
C GLU A 122 -5.35 -0.11 11.75
N GLU A 123 -5.65 -1.35 11.38
CA GLU A 123 -4.78 -2.48 11.67
C GLU A 123 -3.51 -2.45 10.81
N ALA A 124 -2.36 -2.26 11.44
CA ALA A 124 -1.07 -2.23 10.77
C ALA A 124 0.00 -2.99 11.55
N GLY A 125 0.93 -3.60 10.80
CA GLY A 125 2.21 -4.07 11.30
C GLY A 125 3.31 -3.02 11.11
N PRO A 126 4.55 -3.30 11.51
CA PRO A 126 5.67 -2.39 11.30
C PRO A 126 5.99 -2.23 9.80
N PRO A 127 6.53 -1.07 9.37
CA PRO A 127 7.00 -0.87 8.00
C PRO A 127 8.02 -1.92 7.58
N LEU A 128 8.08 -2.19 6.27
CA LEU A 128 9.06 -3.09 5.67
C LEU A 128 10.48 -2.55 5.83
N GLY A 129 11.41 -3.43 6.15
CA GLY A 129 12.83 -3.07 6.32
C GLY A 129 13.24 -2.67 7.74
N ILE A 130 12.30 -2.56 8.69
CA ILE A 130 12.59 -2.23 10.10
C ILE A 130 13.01 -3.48 10.88
N LEU A 131 12.20 -4.53 10.81
CA LEU A 131 12.41 -5.75 11.58
C LEU A 131 12.45 -6.97 10.65
N LYS A 132 13.52 -7.77 10.74
CA LYS A 132 13.60 -9.06 10.05
C LYS A 132 12.59 -10.04 10.66
N LYS A 133 12.09 -10.96 9.83
CA LYS A 133 11.16 -12.03 10.24
C LYS A 133 9.86 -11.49 10.88
N THR A 134 9.40 -10.32 10.43
CA THR A 134 8.11 -9.78 10.84
C THR A 134 6.99 -10.65 10.28
N GLU A 135 6.02 -10.96 11.12
CA GLU A 135 4.76 -11.55 10.70
C GLU A 135 3.73 -10.43 10.50
N TYR A 136 3.00 -10.50 9.40
CA TYR A 136 1.89 -9.59 9.10
C TYR A 136 0.57 -10.35 9.20
N LYS A 137 -0.46 -9.66 9.66
CA LYS A 137 -1.83 -10.20 9.72
C LYS A 137 -2.58 -9.85 8.45
N GLU A 138 -3.47 -10.75 8.07
CA GLU A 138 -4.41 -10.57 6.98
C GLU A 138 -5.81 -10.42 7.54
N TYR A 139 -6.54 -9.46 7.03
CA TYR A 139 -7.90 -9.14 7.46
C TYR A 139 -8.85 -9.28 6.29
N LYS A 140 -9.97 -9.95 6.55
CA LYS A 140 -11.05 -10.14 5.58
C LYS A 140 -12.18 -9.17 5.87
N ILE A 141 -12.55 -8.41 4.84
CA ILE A 141 -13.60 -7.40 4.90
C ILE A 141 -14.65 -7.71 3.85
N LYS A 142 -15.93 -7.60 4.20
CA LYS A 142 -17.01 -7.60 3.21
C LYS A 142 -16.98 -6.28 2.46
N PHE A 143 -16.83 -6.35 1.14
CA PHE A 143 -16.64 -5.18 0.26
C PHE A 143 -17.68 -5.20 -0.85
N ASP A 144 -18.96 -5.04 -0.45
CA ASP A 144 -20.10 -5.01 -1.36
C ASP A 144 -20.61 -3.59 -1.52
N LYS A 145 -20.63 -3.09 -2.76
CA LYS A 145 -21.05 -1.71 -3.10
C LYS A 145 -20.33 -0.63 -2.26
N SER A 146 -19.09 -0.89 -1.93
CA SER A 146 -18.25 0.01 -1.15
C SER A 146 -17.17 0.63 -2.04
N SER A 147 -16.63 1.75 -1.63
CA SER A 147 -15.45 2.39 -2.22
C SER A 147 -14.32 2.43 -1.20
N MET A 148 -13.09 2.33 -1.66
CA MET A 148 -11.92 2.46 -0.80
C MET A 148 -10.97 3.51 -1.37
N TYR A 149 -10.51 4.39 -0.50
CA TYR A 149 -9.56 5.44 -0.80
C TYR A 149 -8.25 5.14 -0.07
N ILE A 150 -7.16 5.05 -0.82
CA ILE A 150 -5.82 4.82 -0.30
C ILE A 150 -4.96 6.01 -0.73
N PHE A 151 -4.20 6.56 0.18
CA PHE A 151 -3.38 7.74 -0.06
C PHE A 151 -2.07 7.64 0.73
N THR A 152 -1.07 8.40 0.30
CA THR A 152 0.20 8.58 1.00
C THR A 152 0.18 9.90 1.78
N ASP A 153 1.12 10.09 2.70
CA ASP A 153 1.28 11.29 3.53
C ASP A 153 1.37 12.60 2.71
N GLY A 154 1.75 12.49 1.44
CA GLY A 154 1.76 13.62 0.53
C GLY A 154 0.43 14.38 0.40
N ILE A 155 -0.71 13.76 0.74
CA ILE A 155 -2.01 14.44 0.80
C ILE A 155 -2.18 15.18 2.13
N THR A 156 -1.87 14.51 3.24
CA THR A 156 -2.08 15.07 4.59
C THR A 156 -1.03 16.14 4.95
N GLU A 157 0.18 16.04 4.38
CA GLU A 157 1.27 17.01 4.54
C GLU A 157 1.21 18.20 3.56
N ILE A 158 0.18 18.31 2.70
CA ILE A 158 0.00 19.48 1.84
C ILE A 158 -0.14 20.72 2.70
N LYS A 159 0.66 21.74 2.38
CA LYS A 159 0.65 23.04 3.08
C LYS A 159 -0.08 24.08 2.23
N ASN A 160 -0.91 24.89 2.90
CA ASN A 160 -1.47 26.07 2.31
C ASN A 160 -0.38 27.17 2.19
N PRO A 161 -0.68 28.33 1.54
CA PRO A 161 0.28 29.43 1.43
C PRO A 161 0.80 29.98 2.76
N GLU A 162 0.03 29.81 3.83
CA GLU A 162 0.35 30.20 5.19
C GLU A 162 1.24 29.19 5.92
N GLY A 163 1.48 28.00 5.30
CA GLY A 163 2.34 26.94 5.81
C GLY A 163 1.63 25.95 6.74
N GLU A 164 0.32 26.02 6.86
CA GLU A 164 -0.49 25.07 7.64
C GLU A 164 -0.75 23.79 6.81
N GLU A 165 -0.63 22.63 7.46
CA GLU A 165 -0.89 21.33 6.83
C GLU A 165 -2.39 21.03 6.79
N LEU A 166 -2.82 20.27 5.79
CA LEU A 166 -4.20 19.81 5.69
C LEU A 166 -4.57 18.94 6.89
N GLY A 167 -3.61 18.13 7.36
CA GLY A 167 -3.80 17.22 8.47
C GLY A 167 -4.54 15.93 8.08
N SER A 168 -4.66 15.03 9.02
CA SER A 168 -5.34 13.71 8.90
C SER A 168 -6.69 13.73 9.59
#